data_2130b19c443cecfc9121169850ca0909
#
_entry.id   2130b19c443cecfc9121169850ca0909
#
_cell.length_a   1.000
_cell.length_b   1.000
_cell.length_c   1.000
_cell.angle_alpha   90.00
_cell.angle_beta   90.00
_cell.angle_gamma   90.00
#
_symmetry.space_group_name_H-M   'P 1'
#
loop_
_entity.id
_entity.type
_entity.pdbx_description
1 polymer ?
#
loop_
_entity_poly.entity_id
_entity_poly.type
_entity_poly.pdbx_seq_one_letter_code
_entity_poly.pdbx_strand_id
1 'polypeptide(L)'
;HTIKLLNAYEIKKPLYACHKFNETEAAHKILEASRRGEKVAVVSDAGTPVVSDPGNTVCKILRENGENYTLIPGACACIAALVLSALPAGRFAFIGFLPDKKGEKIALLEKYKDSDLTLLFHSAPQDVDRDIQAMYETFGDRPAAAVREITKIHEEAVNFTLKEGLPGEKRGEYVLVVGGAEEGESPLNSL
;
A
#
# COMPACT_ATOMS: atom_id res chain seq x y z
N HIS A 1 -5.03 -18.27 4.00
CA HIS A 1 -3.62 -18.38 3.54
C HIS A 1 -2.71 -18.85 4.68
N THR A 2 -2.77 -18.25 5.88
CA THR A 2 -1.89 -18.56 7.03
C THR A 2 -1.82 -20.05 7.39
N ILE A 3 -2.97 -20.76 7.40
CA ILE A 3 -2.99 -22.19 7.75
C ILE A 3 -2.19 -23.05 6.76
N LYS A 4 -2.16 -22.69 5.48
CA LYS A 4 -1.34 -23.40 4.47
C LYS A 4 0.15 -23.22 4.76
N LEU A 5 0.55 -22.01 5.14
CA LEU A 5 1.93 -21.70 5.52
C LEU A 5 2.34 -22.49 6.76
N LEU A 6 1.54 -22.48 7.82
CA LEU A 6 1.84 -23.22 9.05
C LEU A 6 1.94 -24.73 8.80
N ASN A 7 1.04 -25.29 7.98
CA ASN A 7 1.09 -26.70 7.61
C ASN A 7 2.35 -27.06 6.81
N ALA A 8 2.78 -26.19 5.89
CA ALA A 8 3.99 -26.41 5.09
C ALA A 8 5.27 -26.42 5.95
N TYR A 9 5.26 -25.70 7.08
CA TYR A 9 6.37 -25.68 8.05
C TYR A 9 6.14 -26.56 9.28
N GLU A 10 5.09 -27.39 9.29
CA GLU A 10 4.73 -28.27 10.40
C GLU A 10 4.51 -27.53 11.74
N ILE A 11 4.12 -26.26 11.67
CA ILE A 11 3.89 -25.41 12.85
C ILE A 11 2.45 -25.63 13.35
N LYS A 12 2.31 -26.13 14.57
CA LYS A 12 1.02 -26.31 15.24
C LYS A 12 0.83 -25.24 16.31
N LYS A 13 0.12 -24.18 15.99
CA LYS A 13 -0.21 -23.09 16.92
C LYS A 13 -1.68 -22.69 16.77
N PRO A 14 -2.33 -22.22 17.85
CA PRO A 14 -3.67 -21.67 17.76
C PRO A 14 -3.70 -20.49 16.81
N LEU A 15 -4.76 -20.41 15.99
CA LEU A 15 -4.99 -19.31 15.07
C LEU A 15 -6.24 -18.54 15.49
N TYR A 16 -6.13 -17.23 15.52
CA TYR A 16 -7.24 -16.32 15.78
C TYR A 16 -7.37 -15.36 14.60
N ALA A 17 -8.62 -15.11 14.17
CA ALA A 17 -8.87 -14.15 13.12
C ALA A 17 -8.64 -12.72 13.65
N CYS A 18 -7.90 -11.92 12.88
CA CYS A 18 -7.77 -10.49 13.08
C CYS A 18 -8.09 -9.80 11.76
N HIS A 19 -9.21 -9.10 11.71
CA HIS A 19 -9.67 -8.40 10.50
C HIS A 19 -10.34 -7.07 10.89
N LYS A 20 -10.61 -6.24 9.92
CA LYS A 20 -11.14 -4.87 10.07
C LYS A 20 -12.31 -4.75 11.07
N PHE A 21 -13.16 -5.78 11.16
CA PHE A 21 -14.39 -5.72 11.98
C PHE A 21 -14.21 -6.26 13.42
N ASN A 22 -13.10 -6.95 13.73
CA ASN A 22 -12.84 -7.49 15.07
C ASN A 22 -11.48 -7.05 15.64
N GLU A 23 -10.79 -6.10 15.00
CA GLU A 23 -9.42 -5.72 15.33
C GLU A 23 -9.27 -5.28 16.80
N THR A 24 -10.24 -4.54 17.34
CA THR A 24 -10.22 -4.11 18.74
C THR A 24 -10.32 -5.29 19.71
N GLU A 25 -11.22 -6.23 19.46
CA GLU A 25 -11.33 -7.45 20.28
C GLU A 25 -10.06 -8.30 20.20
N ALA A 26 -9.53 -8.49 18.98
CA ALA A 26 -8.27 -9.19 18.77
C ALA A 26 -7.11 -8.52 19.52
N ALA A 27 -7.03 -7.18 19.48
CA ALA A 27 -6.00 -6.41 20.18
C ALA A 27 -6.05 -6.60 21.69
N HIS A 28 -7.22 -6.64 22.31
CA HIS A 28 -7.35 -6.92 23.74
C HIS A 28 -6.93 -8.35 24.09
N LYS A 29 -7.28 -9.34 23.28
CA LYS A 29 -6.81 -10.73 23.47
C LYS A 29 -5.29 -10.84 23.37
N ILE A 30 -4.69 -10.12 22.43
CA ILE A 30 -3.23 -10.06 22.27
C ILE A 30 -2.60 -9.37 23.47
N LEU A 31 -3.17 -8.28 23.96
CA LEU A 31 -2.70 -7.58 25.17
C LEU A 31 -2.72 -8.51 26.40
N GLU A 32 -3.81 -9.24 26.61
CA GLU A 32 -3.91 -10.21 27.72
C GLU A 32 -2.89 -11.33 27.60
N ALA A 33 -2.67 -11.86 26.38
CA ALA A 33 -1.66 -12.88 26.12
C ALA A 33 -0.25 -12.36 26.39
N SER A 34 0.08 -11.13 25.95
CA SER A 34 1.36 -10.47 26.24
C SER A 34 1.60 -10.33 27.73
N ARG A 35 0.59 -9.89 28.49
CA ARG A 35 0.69 -9.78 29.97
C ARG A 35 0.89 -11.10 30.69
N ARG A 36 0.50 -12.22 30.10
CA ARG A 36 0.83 -13.56 30.57
C ARG A 36 2.22 -14.04 30.15
N GLY A 37 2.99 -13.23 29.45
CA GLY A 37 4.31 -13.57 28.92
C GLY A 37 4.28 -14.43 27.65
N GLU A 38 3.12 -14.55 26.99
CA GLU A 38 2.99 -15.30 25.75
C GLU A 38 3.52 -14.46 24.56
N LYS A 39 4.13 -15.15 23.58
CA LYS A 39 4.55 -14.53 22.32
C LYS A 39 3.45 -14.70 21.28
N VAL A 40 2.95 -13.60 20.76
CA VAL A 40 1.91 -13.56 19.73
C VAL A 40 2.49 -12.99 18.44
N ALA A 41 2.20 -13.63 17.31
CA ALA A 41 2.53 -13.12 15.98
C ALA A 41 1.27 -12.66 15.26
N VAL A 42 1.26 -11.42 14.76
CA VAL A 42 0.25 -10.91 13.84
C VAL A 42 0.80 -11.06 12.43
N VAL A 43 0.06 -11.74 11.57
CA VAL A 43 0.47 -12.00 10.18
C VAL A 43 -0.62 -11.55 9.23
N SER A 44 -0.23 -11.01 8.08
CA SER A 44 -1.11 -10.69 6.95
C SER A 44 -1.16 -11.86 5.95
N ASP A 45 -2.06 -11.80 5.00
CA ASP A 45 -2.11 -12.79 3.91
C ASP A 45 -0.89 -12.70 2.99
N ALA A 46 -0.35 -11.50 2.81
CA ALA A 46 0.88 -11.25 2.05
C ALA A 46 1.54 -9.93 2.47
N GLY A 47 2.85 -9.91 2.58
CA GLY A 47 3.63 -8.72 2.88
C GLY A 47 3.59 -8.27 4.34
N THR A 48 4.01 -7.02 4.55
CA THR A 48 4.12 -6.41 5.87
C THR A 48 2.73 -6.10 6.45
N PRO A 49 2.37 -6.61 7.64
CA PRO A 49 1.12 -6.28 8.30
C PRO A 49 0.95 -4.76 8.53
N VAL A 50 -0.29 -4.32 8.77
CA VAL A 50 -0.66 -2.92 9.07
C VAL A 50 -0.69 -2.00 7.84
N VAL A 51 0.23 -2.15 6.89
CA VAL A 51 0.28 -1.32 5.68
C VAL A 51 -0.82 -1.75 4.72
N SER A 52 -1.94 -1.06 4.69
CA SER A 52 -3.21 -1.43 4.02
C SER A 52 -3.85 -2.73 4.54
N ASP A 53 -3.39 -3.23 5.67
CA ASP A 53 -3.85 -4.44 6.34
C ASP A 53 -4.28 -4.14 7.79
N PRO A 54 -5.07 -5.00 8.43
CA PRO A 54 -5.38 -4.91 9.86
C PRO A 54 -4.11 -4.97 10.73
N GLY A 55 -4.17 -4.37 11.92
CA GLY A 55 -3.10 -4.43 12.93
C GLY A 55 -2.73 -3.08 13.55
N ASN A 56 -3.17 -1.96 12.96
CA ASN A 56 -2.88 -0.63 13.53
C ASN A 56 -3.49 -0.45 14.93
N THR A 57 -4.71 -0.91 15.14
CA THR A 57 -5.37 -0.89 16.47
C THR A 57 -4.64 -1.76 17.47
N VAL A 58 -4.09 -2.90 17.03
CA VAL A 58 -3.25 -3.79 17.87
C VAL A 58 -2.01 -3.02 18.34
N CYS A 59 -1.26 -2.43 17.41
CA CYS A 59 -0.06 -1.66 17.73
C CYS A 59 -0.36 -0.50 18.70
N LYS A 60 -1.47 0.21 18.46
CA LYS A 60 -1.91 1.33 19.30
C LYS A 60 -2.21 0.86 20.73
N ILE A 61 -3.06 -0.15 20.89
CA ILE A 61 -3.48 -0.66 22.21
C ILE A 61 -2.28 -1.21 22.98
N LEU A 62 -1.38 -1.95 22.35
CA LEU A 62 -0.17 -2.44 23.01
C LEU A 62 0.69 -1.28 23.51
N ARG A 63 0.94 -0.28 22.68
CA ARG A 63 1.74 0.91 23.05
C ARG A 63 1.12 1.70 24.20
N GLU A 64 -0.19 1.93 24.16
CA GLU A 64 -0.92 2.65 25.22
C GLU A 64 -0.89 1.91 26.56
N ASN A 65 -0.68 0.61 26.54
CA ASN A 65 -0.59 -0.24 27.73
C ASN A 65 0.86 -0.58 28.15
N GLY A 66 1.86 0.02 27.52
CA GLY A 66 3.28 -0.19 27.87
C GLY A 66 3.85 -1.55 27.40
N GLU A 67 3.12 -2.28 26.54
CA GLU A 67 3.59 -3.54 25.99
C GLU A 67 4.49 -3.32 24.77
N ASN A 68 5.54 -4.12 24.69
CA ASN A 68 6.49 -4.05 23.57
C ASN A 68 6.06 -4.95 22.41
N TYR A 69 6.25 -4.46 21.22
CA TYR A 69 6.16 -5.25 20.00
C TYR A 69 7.30 -4.90 19.04
N THR A 70 7.59 -5.79 18.13
CA THR A 70 8.59 -5.59 17.09
C THR A 70 8.03 -5.98 15.72
N LEU A 71 8.63 -5.47 14.67
CA LEU A 71 8.36 -5.85 13.30
C LEU A 71 9.49 -6.74 12.79
N ILE A 72 9.14 -7.85 12.17
CA ILE A 72 10.07 -8.60 11.34
C ILE A 72 9.97 -8.01 9.93
N PRO A 73 11.01 -7.32 9.42
CA PRO A 73 10.98 -6.71 8.10
C PRO A 73 10.70 -7.75 7.01
N GLY A 74 9.86 -7.37 6.06
CA GLY A 74 9.46 -8.26 4.98
C GLY A 74 9.02 -7.49 3.73
N ALA A 75 8.46 -8.21 2.78
CA ALA A 75 7.98 -7.66 1.53
C ALA A 75 6.93 -6.57 1.76
N CYS A 76 7.00 -5.50 0.95
CA CYS A 76 6.03 -4.43 0.96
C CYS A 76 5.75 -4.02 -0.50
N ALA A 77 4.51 -4.24 -0.95
CA ALA A 77 4.13 -4.05 -2.35
C ALA A 77 4.36 -2.62 -2.84
N CYS A 78 4.08 -1.61 -2.01
CA CYS A 78 4.28 -0.22 -2.41
C CYS A 78 5.77 0.12 -2.61
N ILE A 79 6.67 -0.39 -1.78
CA ILE A 79 8.11 -0.18 -1.93
C ILE A 79 8.64 -0.95 -3.14
N ALA A 80 8.21 -2.19 -3.35
CA ALA A 80 8.60 -2.96 -4.52
C ALA A 80 8.14 -2.28 -5.82
N ALA A 81 6.90 -1.79 -5.86
CA ALA A 81 6.38 -1.05 -7.01
C ALA A 81 7.14 0.26 -7.26
N LEU A 82 7.51 1.00 -6.22
CA LEU A 82 8.33 2.20 -6.36
C LEU A 82 9.67 1.88 -7.05
N VAL A 83 10.33 0.81 -6.65
CA VAL A 83 11.58 0.37 -7.26
C VAL A 83 11.37 -0.05 -8.72
N LEU A 84 10.34 -0.85 -8.99
CA LEU A 84 10.04 -1.36 -10.34
C LEU A 84 9.54 -0.28 -11.30
N SER A 85 8.99 0.83 -10.80
CA SER A 85 8.50 1.94 -11.61
C SER A 85 9.61 2.75 -12.29
N ALA A 86 10.83 2.70 -11.75
CA ALA A 86 11.95 3.55 -12.13
C ALA A 86 11.66 5.08 -12.00
N LEU A 87 10.61 5.47 -11.27
CA LEU A 87 10.33 6.87 -10.93
C LEU A 87 11.16 7.32 -9.72
N PRO A 88 11.32 8.63 -9.47
CA PRO A 88 12.11 9.14 -8.35
C PRO A 88 11.68 8.52 -7.02
N ALA A 89 12.59 7.84 -6.33
CA ALA A 89 12.30 7.09 -5.11
C ALA A 89 12.81 7.74 -3.82
N GLY A 90 13.51 8.87 -3.92
CA GLY A 90 14.09 9.57 -2.77
C GLY A 90 13.07 10.18 -1.83
N ARG A 91 11.94 10.64 -2.38
CA ARG A 91 10.82 11.22 -1.64
C ARG A 91 9.51 10.73 -2.24
N PHE A 92 8.67 10.11 -1.45
CA PHE A 92 7.41 9.55 -1.92
C PHE A 92 6.33 9.57 -0.83
N ALA A 93 5.08 9.43 -1.24
CA ALA A 93 3.95 9.25 -0.34
C ALA A 93 3.10 8.05 -0.78
N PHE A 94 2.79 7.16 0.17
CA PHE A 94 1.85 6.08 -0.02
C PHE A 94 0.45 6.51 0.45
N ILE A 95 -0.47 6.56 -0.48
CA ILE A 95 -1.84 7.08 -0.26
C ILE A 95 -2.84 5.94 0.02
N GLY A 96 -2.53 4.72 -0.44
CA GLY A 96 -3.44 3.58 -0.34
C GLY A 96 -4.51 3.57 -1.43
N PHE A 97 -5.70 3.03 -1.13
CA PHE A 97 -6.81 2.99 -2.07
C PHE A 97 -7.51 4.34 -2.17
N LEU A 98 -7.88 4.71 -3.39
CA LEU A 98 -8.73 5.88 -3.61
C LEU A 98 -10.20 5.59 -3.22
N PRO A 99 -10.94 6.60 -2.74
CA PRO A 99 -12.37 6.45 -2.49
C PRO A 99 -13.15 6.07 -3.75
N ASP A 100 -14.24 5.29 -3.60
CA ASP A 100 -15.10 4.89 -4.72
C ASP A 100 -15.87 6.09 -5.30
N LYS A 101 -16.33 7.01 -4.45
CA LYS A 101 -17.09 8.17 -4.88
C LYS A 101 -16.20 9.19 -5.58
N LYS A 102 -16.57 9.57 -6.82
CA LYS A 102 -15.79 10.49 -7.64
C LYS A 102 -15.42 11.79 -6.90
N GLY A 103 -16.34 12.42 -6.19
CA GLY A 103 -16.07 13.68 -5.48
C GLY A 103 -15.04 13.52 -4.35
N GLU A 104 -15.14 12.45 -3.56
CA GLU A 104 -14.18 12.15 -2.49
C GLU A 104 -12.80 11.79 -3.06
N LYS A 105 -12.77 11.06 -4.19
CA LYS A 105 -11.55 10.71 -4.93
C LYS A 105 -10.80 11.96 -5.39
N ILE A 106 -11.48 12.86 -6.11
CA ILE A 106 -10.90 14.13 -6.58
C ILE A 106 -10.45 14.98 -5.39
N ALA A 107 -11.26 15.13 -4.35
CA ALA A 107 -10.90 15.91 -3.17
C ALA A 107 -9.66 15.36 -2.44
N LEU A 108 -9.43 14.04 -2.48
CA LEU A 108 -8.20 13.44 -1.97
C LEU A 108 -7.02 13.74 -2.87
N LEU A 109 -7.16 13.57 -4.19
CA LEU A 109 -6.10 13.83 -5.17
C LEU A 109 -5.67 15.30 -5.18
N GLU A 110 -6.59 16.24 -5.11
CA GLU A 110 -6.30 17.69 -5.07
C GLU A 110 -5.33 18.09 -3.96
N LYS A 111 -5.28 17.34 -2.83
CA LYS A 111 -4.30 17.58 -1.75
C LYS A 111 -2.85 17.35 -2.17
N TYR A 112 -2.63 16.61 -3.25
CA TYR A 112 -1.31 16.23 -3.76
C TYR A 112 -1.02 16.83 -5.15
N LYS A 113 -1.88 17.70 -5.65
CA LYS A 113 -1.78 18.24 -7.00
C LYS A 113 -0.44 18.93 -7.26
N ASP A 114 0.03 19.71 -6.31
CA ASP A 114 1.27 20.48 -6.44
C ASP A 114 2.47 19.81 -5.73
N SER A 115 2.30 18.53 -5.32
CA SER A 115 3.33 17.79 -4.63
C SER A 115 4.42 17.30 -5.57
N ASP A 116 5.68 17.53 -5.21
CA ASP A 116 6.87 17.01 -5.89
C ASP A 116 7.20 15.56 -5.52
N LEU A 117 6.40 14.93 -4.64
CA LEU A 117 6.59 13.55 -4.21
C LEU A 117 6.12 12.57 -5.30
N THR A 118 6.80 11.46 -5.42
CA THR A 118 6.25 10.29 -6.11
C THR A 118 5.10 9.70 -5.28
N LEU A 119 3.93 9.54 -5.89
CA LEU A 119 2.71 9.11 -5.22
C LEU A 119 2.41 7.64 -5.54
N LEU A 120 2.06 6.86 -4.51
CA LEU A 120 1.74 5.44 -4.67
C LEU A 120 0.30 5.15 -4.20
N PHE A 121 -0.42 4.40 -5.02
CA PHE A 121 -1.81 4.04 -4.77
C PHE A 121 -2.01 2.54 -4.97
N HIS A 122 -2.81 1.91 -4.12
CA HIS A 122 -3.38 0.62 -4.44
C HIS A 122 -4.60 0.79 -5.33
N SER A 123 -4.78 -0.08 -6.30
CA SER A 123 -5.98 -0.09 -7.15
C SER A 123 -6.40 -1.53 -7.46
N ALA A 124 -7.70 -1.78 -7.36
CA ALA A 124 -8.28 -3.04 -7.79
C ALA A 124 -8.45 -3.04 -9.32
N PRO A 125 -8.41 -4.19 -10.00
CA PRO A 125 -8.42 -4.25 -11.47
C PRO A 125 -9.61 -3.53 -12.11
N GLN A 126 -10.78 -3.57 -11.49
CA GLN A 126 -11.98 -2.89 -11.98
C GLN A 126 -11.94 -1.36 -11.80
N ASP A 127 -11.01 -0.85 -11.00
CA ASP A 127 -10.90 0.58 -10.65
C ASP A 127 -9.75 1.29 -11.36
N VAL A 128 -8.75 0.55 -11.85
CA VAL A 128 -7.52 1.07 -12.44
C VAL A 128 -7.77 2.19 -13.45
N ASP A 129 -8.63 1.95 -14.44
CA ASP A 129 -8.87 2.94 -15.50
C ASP A 129 -9.56 4.21 -14.95
N ARG A 130 -10.50 4.05 -14.01
CA ARG A 130 -11.17 5.18 -13.33
C ARG A 130 -10.22 5.96 -12.44
N ASP A 131 -9.30 5.27 -11.79
CA ASP A 131 -8.30 5.89 -10.93
C ASP A 131 -7.29 6.69 -11.76
N ILE A 132 -6.76 6.10 -12.84
CA ILE A 132 -5.85 6.78 -13.78
C ILE A 132 -6.53 8.00 -14.39
N GLN A 133 -7.79 7.88 -14.83
CA GLN A 133 -8.54 9.00 -15.39
C GLN A 133 -8.71 10.15 -14.38
N ALA A 134 -9.06 9.82 -13.12
CA ALA A 134 -9.19 10.83 -12.07
C ALA A 134 -7.83 11.49 -11.72
N MET A 135 -6.74 10.72 -11.75
CA MET A 135 -5.39 11.27 -11.59
C MET A 135 -5.02 12.20 -12.74
N TYR A 136 -5.32 11.84 -13.98
CA TYR A 136 -5.08 12.69 -15.14
C TYR A 136 -5.90 14.00 -15.07
N GLU A 137 -7.20 13.91 -14.74
CA GLU A 137 -8.08 15.07 -14.57
C GLU A 137 -7.56 16.04 -13.50
N THR A 138 -6.92 15.52 -12.43
CA THR A 138 -6.46 16.33 -11.31
C THR A 138 -5.02 16.82 -11.47
N PHE A 139 -4.12 15.94 -11.88
CA PHE A 139 -2.68 16.21 -11.90
C PHE A 139 -2.16 16.70 -13.26
N GLY A 140 -2.95 16.55 -14.34
CA GLY A 140 -2.46 16.68 -15.70
C GLY A 140 -1.65 15.47 -16.16
N ASP A 141 -0.90 15.63 -17.24
CA ASP A 141 -0.08 14.54 -17.75
C ASP A 141 1.21 14.42 -16.95
N ARG A 142 1.41 13.25 -16.33
CA ARG A 142 2.60 12.92 -15.55
C ARG A 142 3.08 11.52 -15.90
N PRO A 143 4.40 11.26 -15.78
CA PRO A 143 4.91 9.90 -15.87
C PRO A 143 4.30 9.04 -14.77
N ALA A 144 3.91 7.84 -15.14
CA ALA A 144 3.30 6.87 -14.23
C ALA A 144 3.76 5.45 -14.53
N ALA A 145 3.59 4.57 -13.58
CA ALA A 145 3.79 3.14 -13.74
C ALA A 145 2.65 2.36 -13.06
N ALA A 146 2.29 1.24 -13.63
CA ALA A 146 1.42 0.25 -13.03
C ALA A 146 2.21 -1.03 -12.79
N VAL A 147 2.29 -1.44 -11.53
CA VAL A 147 2.97 -2.69 -11.15
C VAL A 147 1.94 -3.63 -10.57
N ARG A 148 1.86 -4.84 -11.12
CA ARG A 148 0.86 -5.82 -10.72
C ARG A 148 1.46 -7.16 -10.38
N GLU A 149 0.73 -7.93 -9.57
CA GLU A 149 1.02 -9.34 -9.24
C GLU A 149 2.49 -9.56 -8.81
N ILE A 150 3.04 -8.63 -8.03
CA ILE A 150 4.43 -8.62 -7.58
C ILE A 150 4.78 -9.96 -6.91
N THR A 151 5.89 -10.56 -7.31
CA THR A 151 6.39 -11.90 -6.91
C THR A 151 5.58 -13.09 -7.39
N LYS A 152 4.50 -12.87 -8.15
CA LYS A 152 3.67 -13.94 -8.72
C LYS A 152 4.06 -14.20 -10.18
N ILE A 153 3.47 -15.27 -10.77
CA ILE A 153 3.77 -15.71 -12.14
C ILE A 153 3.44 -14.65 -13.22
N HIS A 154 2.52 -13.74 -12.90
CA HIS A 154 2.07 -12.68 -13.81
C HIS A 154 2.55 -11.30 -13.35
N GLU A 155 3.71 -11.25 -12.66
CA GLU A 155 4.34 -9.98 -12.31
C GLU A 155 4.62 -9.16 -13.57
N GLU A 156 4.20 -7.91 -13.53
CA GLU A 156 4.39 -6.99 -14.64
C GLU A 156 4.54 -5.56 -14.12
N ALA A 157 5.46 -4.82 -14.72
CA ALA A 157 5.60 -3.38 -14.51
C ALA A 157 5.54 -2.69 -15.86
N VAL A 158 4.58 -1.77 -16.02
CA VAL A 158 4.34 -1.02 -17.26
C VAL A 158 4.46 0.46 -16.96
N ASN A 159 5.36 1.15 -17.66
CA ASN A 159 5.49 2.60 -17.60
C ASN A 159 4.61 3.24 -18.70
N PHE A 160 3.92 4.34 -18.39
CA PHE A 160 3.05 5.07 -19.27
C PHE A 160 2.96 6.53 -18.80
N THR A 161 2.22 7.39 -19.52
CA THR A 161 1.81 8.68 -18.99
C THR A 161 0.33 8.67 -18.60
N LEU A 162 -0.07 9.49 -17.64
CA LEU A 162 -1.47 9.54 -17.21
C LEU A 162 -2.43 9.82 -18.37
N LYS A 163 -1.97 10.59 -19.36
CA LYS A 163 -2.73 10.90 -20.59
C LYS A 163 -2.91 9.68 -21.49
N GLU A 164 -1.87 8.87 -21.66
CA GLU A 164 -1.94 7.65 -22.47
C GLU A 164 -2.79 6.58 -21.80
N GLY A 165 -2.80 6.56 -20.47
CA GLY A 165 -3.44 5.53 -19.70
C GLY A 165 -2.71 4.18 -19.77
N LEU A 166 -3.17 3.21 -18.99
CA LEU A 166 -2.60 1.86 -18.97
C LEU A 166 -3.24 1.01 -20.07
N PRO A 167 -2.48 0.45 -21.02
CA PRO A 167 -3.00 -0.41 -22.07
C PRO A 167 -3.44 -1.79 -21.55
N GLY A 168 -4.26 -2.49 -22.33
CA GLY A 168 -4.61 -3.88 -22.10
C GLY A 168 -5.66 -4.14 -21.02
N GLU A 169 -5.97 -5.43 -20.82
CA GLU A 169 -6.95 -5.89 -19.84
C GLU A 169 -6.37 -5.83 -18.41
N LYS A 170 -7.18 -5.35 -17.46
CA LYS A 170 -6.78 -5.21 -16.05
C LYS A 170 -7.10 -6.48 -15.29
N ARG A 171 -6.07 -7.13 -14.74
CA ARG A 171 -6.19 -8.35 -13.92
C ARG A 171 -5.24 -8.30 -12.74
N GLY A 172 -5.66 -8.86 -11.61
CA GLY A 172 -4.87 -8.93 -10.40
C GLY A 172 -4.83 -7.60 -9.62
N GLU A 173 -3.97 -7.51 -8.65
CA GLU A 173 -3.83 -6.36 -7.76
C GLU A 173 -2.74 -5.42 -8.28
N TYR A 174 -3.04 -4.13 -8.29
CA TYR A 174 -2.15 -3.09 -8.80
C TYR A 174 -1.62 -2.16 -7.71
N VAL A 175 -0.38 -1.75 -7.89
CA VAL A 175 0.15 -0.52 -7.32
C VAL A 175 0.39 0.46 -8.47
N LEU A 176 -0.31 1.58 -8.46
CA LEU A 176 -0.06 2.69 -9.37
C LEU A 176 0.96 3.63 -8.75
N VAL A 177 1.97 4.00 -9.51
CA VAL A 177 3.03 4.92 -9.11
C VAL A 177 2.97 6.12 -10.05
N VAL A 178 2.88 7.33 -9.50
CA VAL A 178 2.73 8.57 -10.28
C VAL A 178 3.85 9.53 -9.89
N GLY A 179 4.56 10.08 -10.86
CA GLY A 179 5.58 11.09 -10.64
C GLY A 179 5.02 12.35 -9.98
N GLY A 180 5.84 13.05 -9.20
CA GLY A 180 5.52 14.33 -8.61
C GLY A 180 5.23 15.42 -9.66
N ALA A 181 4.74 16.58 -9.22
CA ALA A 181 4.72 17.76 -10.04
C ALA A 181 6.16 18.09 -10.47
N GLU A 182 6.37 18.42 -11.74
CA GLU A 182 7.66 18.97 -12.16
C GLU A 182 7.90 20.27 -11.39
N GLU A 183 9.09 20.43 -10.83
CA GLU A 183 9.53 21.76 -10.38
C GLU A 183 9.49 22.66 -11.61
N GLY A 184 8.63 23.66 -11.61
CA GLY A 184 8.65 24.68 -12.64
C GLY A 184 10.11 25.16 -12.73
N GLU A 185 10.65 25.24 -13.95
CA GLU A 185 12.05 25.62 -14.22
C GLU A 185 12.43 26.78 -13.29
N SER A 186 13.25 26.46 -12.28
CA SER A 186 13.80 27.50 -11.41
C SER A 186 14.74 28.33 -12.29
N PRO A 187 14.58 29.67 -12.34
CA PRO A 187 15.45 30.54 -13.14
C PRO A 187 16.94 30.46 -12.78
N LEU A 188 17.31 29.65 -11.79
CA LEU A 188 18.67 29.48 -11.28
C LEU A 188 19.49 28.38 -11.96
N ASN A 189 18.91 27.58 -12.87
CA ASN A 189 19.63 26.54 -13.61
C ASN A 189 20.18 27.01 -14.97
N SER A 190 20.20 28.33 -15.22
CA SER A 190 20.75 28.95 -16.42
C SER A 190 21.98 29.86 -16.14
N LEU A 191 22.86 29.41 -15.22
CA LEU A 191 24.19 30.03 -15.02
C LEU A 191 25.29 28.99 -15.22
#